data_283f65c266426ed75adcd26a852d2db8
#
_entry.id   283f65c266426ed75adcd26a852d2db8
#
_cell.length_a   1.000
_cell.length_b   1.000
_cell.length_c   1.000
_cell.angle_alpha   90.00
_cell.angle_beta   90.00
_cell.angle_gamma   90.00
#
_symmetry.space_group_name_H-M   'P 1'
#
loop_
_entity.id
_entity.type
_entity.pdbx_description
1 polymer ?
#
loop_
_entity_poly.entity_id
_entity_poly.type
_entity_poly.pdbx_seq_one_letter_code
_entity_poly.pdbx_strand_id
1 'polypeptide(L)'
;MELGQFQHSQLLLSLACVMWGVAGFLLTQWFWQVFQTKDLEQGAEWRYDVSRINELRRQDRFFRLFQPWIQLLARFNRAAFRDALPEIQRHINCAGLPRFWLAEEYLAKLELIALLLFPVYLYVAIRAIGSGGILIAVIFAGLTVFLLRLRLADRAARRLHAIKRRLPFLLDLLTLLMEAGSTFLNALAQGVEEYRGHPIAEEFGRVLADVRMGKTRYEAFSAMRERLADDEITSIIGSILQGETLGTPLASIFRTQADVLRIKRSQRAEMIAGEAGVNMLLPGILVMAAAVLILIGPFLMNYLYFGISL
;
A
#
# COMPACT_ATOMS: atom_id res chain seq x y z
N MET A 1 -20.26 -42.53 45.65
CA MET A 1 -19.70 -42.27 44.31
C MET A 1 -19.56 -40.76 44.01
N GLU A 2 -20.30 -39.86 44.66
CA GLU A 2 -20.27 -38.40 44.42
C GLU A 2 -19.06 -37.66 44.98
N LEU A 3 -18.45 -38.13 46.09
CA LEU A 3 -17.26 -37.52 46.70
C LEU A 3 -16.03 -37.58 45.79
N GLY A 4 -15.87 -38.60 44.95
CA GLY A 4 -14.75 -38.71 44.00
C GLY A 4 -14.84 -37.73 42.82
N GLN A 5 -16.04 -37.45 42.36
CA GLN A 5 -16.23 -36.48 41.25
C GLN A 5 -15.97 -35.01 41.67
N PHE A 6 -16.32 -34.68 42.94
CA PHE A 6 -16.04 -33.35 43.50
C PHE A 6 -14.53 -33.10 43.69
N GLN A 7 -13.78 -34.09 44.05
CA GLN A 7 -12.32 -34.02 44.24
C GLN A 7 -11.60 -33.88 42.89
N HIS A 8 -12.05 -34.58 41.84
CA HIS A 8 -11.50 -34.44 40.49
C HIS A 8 -11.80 -33.08 39.84
N SER A 9 -12.99 -32.49 40.07
CA SER A 9 -13.32 -31.19 39.54
C SER A 9 -12.52 -30.06 40.22
N GLN A 10 -12.28 -30.16 41.50
CA GLN A 10 -11.43 -29.21 42.23
C GLN A 10 -9.94 -29.28 41.81
N LEU A 11 -9.44 -30.49 41.57
CA LEU A 11 -8.08 -30.70 41.05
C LEU A 11 -7.94 -30.13 39.62
N LEU A 12 -8.92 -30.32 38.75
CA LEU A 12 -8.90 -29.74 37.40
C LEU A 12 -9.01 -28.21 37.41
N LEU A 13 -9.80 -27.64 38.30
CA LEU A 13 -9.88 -26.18 38.49
C LEU A 13 -8.59 -25.59 39.03
N SER A 14 -7.94 -26.22 40.00
CA SER A 14 -6.66 -25.77 40.55
C SER A 14 -5.53 -25.89 39.51
N LEU A 15 -5.49 -26.94 38.70
CA LEU A 15 -4.57 -27.11 37.59
C LEU A 15 -4.80 -26.01 36.48
N ALA A 16 -6.05 -25.72 36.15
CA ALA A 16 -6.38 -24.68 35.23
C ALA A 16 -5.94 -23.30 35.74
N CYS A 17 -6.16 -22.99 37.03
CA CYS A 17 -5.71 -21.72 37.62
C CYS A 17 -4.18 -21.60 37.63
N VAL A 18 -3.45 -22.68 37.92
CA VAL A 18 -1.98 -22.68 37.86
C VAL A 18 -1.49 -22.48 36.41
N MET A 19 -2.08 -23.18 35.45
CA MET A 19 -1.76 -22.97 34.01
C MET A 19 -2.01 -21.56 33.57
N TRP A 20 -3.15 -20.93 33.94
CA TRP A 20 -3.43 -19.55 33.67
C TRP A 20 -2.44 -18.58 34.33
N GLY A 21 -2.04 -18.88 35.58
CA GLY A 21 -1.03 -18.10 36.29
C GLY A 21 0.34 -18.16 35.61
N VAL A 22 0.78 -19.37 35.20
CA VAL A 22 2.03 -19.57 34.46
C VAL A 22 1.96 -18.90 33.07
N ALA A 23 0.85 -19.04 32.34
CA ALA A 23 0.67 -18.37 31.06
C ALA A 23 0.69 -16.85 31.21
N GLY A 24 0.02 -16.29 32.21
CA GLY A 24 0.07 -14.88 32.55
C GLY A 24 1.47 -14.38 32.90
N PHE A 25 2.20 -15.16 33.70
CA PHE A 25 3.60 -14.85 34.06
C PHE A 25 4.53 -14.91 32.86
N LEU A 26 4.40 -15.92 32.00
CA LEU A 26 5.18 -16.02 30.75
C LEU A 26 4.86 -14.90 29.79
N LEU A 27 3.60 -14.50 29.69
CA LEU A 27 3.17 -13.36 28.88
C LEU A 27 3.74 -12.04 29.42
N THR A 28 3.70 -11.82 30.75
CA THR A 28 4.29 -10.61 31.35
C THR A 28 5.81 -10.60 31.23
N GLN A 29 6.47 -11.72 31.40
CA GLN A 29 7.91 -11.86 31.22
C GLN A 29 8.32 -11.66 29.75
N TRP A 30 7.55 -12.21 28.82
CA TRP A 30 7.75 -12.00 27.39
C TRP A 30 7.53 -10.51 27.02
N PHE A 31 6.47 -9.89 27.54
CA PHE A 31 6.19 -8.47 27.35
C PHE A 31 7.34 -7.60 27.88
N TRP A 32 7.83 -7.92 29.09
CA TRP A 32 8.96 -7.22 29.69
C TRP A 32 10.26 -7.36 28.89
N GLN A 33 10.57 -8.55 28.41
CA GLN A 33 11.72 -8.81 27.54
C GLN A 33 11.64 -8.06 26.21
N VAL A 34 10.46 -7.97 25.60
CA VAL A 34 10.24 -7.21 24.35
C VAL A 34 10.45 -5.71 24.54
N PHE A 35 10.09 -5.18 25.71
CA PHE A 35 10.33 -3.76 26.02
C PHE A 35 11.80 -3.47 26.38
N GLN A 36 12.50 -4.41 26.94
CA GLN A 36 13.92 -4.28 27.32
C GLN A 36 14.90 -4.72 26.23
N THR A 37 14.46 -5.25 25.09
CA THR A 37 15.38 -5.73 24.04
C THR A 37 16.28 -4.60 23.57
N LYS A 38 17.55 -4.70 23.96
CA LYS A 38 18.68 -3.95 23.38
C LYS A 38 18.70 -4.17 21.86
N ASP A 39 19.24 -3.19 21.14
CA ASP A 39 19.51 -3.36 19.72
C ASP A 39 20.28 -4.67 19.51
N LEU A 40 19.97 -5.41 18.42
CA LEU A 40 20.67 -6.64 18.09
C LEU A 40 22.16 -6.31 17.88
N GLU A 41 23.05 -7.09 18.51
CA GLU A 41 24.49 -6.91 18.33
C GLU A 41 24.87 -7.16 16.87
N GLN A 42 25.73 -6.28 16.33
CA GLN A 42 26.18 -6.33 14.95
C GLN A 42 27.28 -7.37 14.78
N GLY A 43 26.91 -8.59 14.39
CA GLY A 43 27.89 -9.56 13.85
C GLY A 43 28.34 -9.13 12.46
N ALA A 44 29.59 -9.46 12.08
CA ALA A 44 30.23 -8.97 10.85
C ALA A 44 29.51 -9.39 9.56
N GLU A 45 28.84 -10.55 9.55
CA GLU A 45 28.21 -11.12 8.35
C GLU A 45 26.76 -10.63 8.10
N TRP A 46 26.07 -10.08 9.11
CA TRP A 46 24.65 -9.70 9.04
C TRP A 46 24.39 -8.22 9.24
N ARG A 47 25.40 -7.37 9.03
CA ARG A 47 25.33 -5.93 9.32
C ARG A 47 24.12 -5.22 8.72
N TYR A 48 23.80 -5.53 7.47
CA TYR A 48 22.69 -4.85 6.77
C TYR A 48 21.34 -5.22 7.35
N ASP A 49 21.05 -6.50 7.54
CA ASP A 49 19.77 -6.99 8.04
C ASP A 49 19.55 -6.60 9.50
N VAL A 50 20.59 -6.65 10.32
CA VAL A 50 20.52 -6.24 11.73
C VAL A 50 20.27 -4.74 11.86
N SER A 51 20.94 -3.90 11.08
CA SER A 51 20.71 -2.45 11.08
C SER A 51 19.29 -2.11 10.59
N ARG A 52 18.80 -2.79 9.56
CA ARG A 52 17.46 -2.66 9.02
C ARG A 52 16.38 -3.02 10.05
N ILE A 53 16.53 -4.17 10.72
CA ILE A 53 15.60 -4.63 11.75
C ILE A 53 15.58 -3.67 12.95
N ASN A 54 16.74 -3.18 13.38
CA ASN A 54 16.84 -2.23 14.47
C ASN A 54 16.15 -0.90 14.14
N GLU A 55 16.27 -0.43 12.89
CA GLU A 55 15.59 0.78 12.44
C GLU A 55 14.06 0.58 12.38
N LEU A 56 13.58 -0.59 11.89
CA LEU A 56 12.16 -0.95 11.94
C LEU A 56 11.62 -0.99 13.37
N ARG A 57 12.39 -1.51 14.32
CA ARG A 57 12.03 -1.53 15.75
C ARG A 57 11.88 -0.13 16.34
N ARG A 58 12.70 0.82 15.88
CA ARG A 58 12.63 2.23 16.33
C ARG A 58 11.41 2.94 15.75
N GLN A 59 11.07 2.68 14.50
CA GLN A 59 10.00 3.38 13.79
C GLN A 59 8.61 2.78 14.04
N ASP A 60 8.49 1.44 14.17
CA ASP A 60 7.20 0.76 14.31
C ASP A 60 7.10 -0.02 15.62
N ARG A 61 6.25 0.50 16.53
CA ARG A 61 5.99 -0.14 17.84
C ARG A 61 5.36 -1.52 17.69
N PHE A 62 4.50 -1.70 16.68
CA PHE A 62 3.84 -2.99 16.42
C PHE A 62 4.87 -4.04 15.96
N PHE A 63 5.79 -3.66 15.07
CA PHE A 63 6.88 -4.54 14.64
C PHE A 63 7.77 -4.95 15.82
N ARG A 64 8.09 -4.02 16.72
CA ARG A 64 8.89 -4.30 17.92
C ARG A 64 8.25 -5.37 18.79
N LEU A 65 6.94 -5.27 19.06
CA LEU A 65 6.21 -6.17 19.95
C LEU A 65 6.07 -7.58 19.35
N PHE A 66 5.80 -7.67 18.06
CA PHE A 66 5.45 -8.92 17.39
C PHE A 66 6.52 -9.43 16.43
N GLN A 67 7.76 -8.93 16.53
CA GLN A 67 8.86 -9.28 15.64
C GLN A 67 9.05 -10.79 15.43
N PRO A 68 9.12 -11.67 16.46
CA PRO A 68 9.35 -13.09 16.25
C PRO A 68 8.24 -13.73 15.41
N TRP A 69 6.99 -13.32 15.65
CA TRP A 69 5.83 -13.81 14.90
C TRP A 69 5.81 -13.30 13.46
N ILE A 70 6.16 -12.02 13.25
CA ILE A 70 6.27 -11.44 11.92
C ILE A 70 7.36 -12.16 11.11
N GLN A 71 8.52 -12.46 11.71
CA GLN A 71 9.60 -13.16 11.02
C GLN A 71 9.25 -14.62 10.71
N LEU A 72 8.51 -15.30 11.59
CA LEU A 72 8.01 -16.65 11.32
C LEU A 72 7.04 -16.66 10.13
N LEU A 73 6.03 -15.80 10.17
CA LEU A 73 5.06 -15.64 9.07
C LEU A 73 5.73 -15.19 7.77
N ALA A 74 6.70 -14.28 7.83
CA ALA A 74 7.45 -13.81 6.67
C ALA A 74 8.19 -14.96 5.95
N ARG A 75 8.76 -15.92 6.70
CA ARG A 75 9.37 -17.12 6.09
C ARG A 75 8.35 -17.96 5.35
N PHE A 76 7.16 -18.14 5.92
CA PHE A 76 6.06 -18.86 5.29
C PHE A 76 5.56 -18.11 4.05
N ASN A 77 5.35 -16.80 4.14
CA ASN A 77 4.89 -15.95 3.04
C ASN A 77 5.86 -15.93 1.86
N ARG A 78 7.17 -15.96 2.13
CA ARG A 78 8.19 -16.07 1.07
C ARG A 78 8.03 -17.34 0.24
N ALA A 79 7.60 -18.45 0.86
CA ALA A 79 7.36 -19.70 0.15
C ALA A 79 6.00 -19.75 -0.54
N ALA A 80 4.94 -19.25 0.13
CA ALA A 80 3.56 -19.38 -0.31
C ALA A 80 3.13 -18.33 -1.35
N PHE A 81 3.65 -17.08 -1.26
CA PHE A 81 3.20 -15.94 -2.08
C PHE A 81 4.31 -15.34 -2.97
N ARG A 82 5.20 -16.18 -3.48
CA ARG A 82 6.37 -15.77 -4.27
C ARG A 82 6.03 -14.78 -5.38
N ASP A 83 4.93 -15.03 -6.11
CA ASP A 83 4.53 -14.21 -7.25
C ASP A 83 3.90 -12.87 -6.88
N ALA A 84 3.32 -12.77 -5.68
CA ALA A 84 2.68 -11.54 -5.21
C ALA A 84 3.65 -10.58 -4.49
N LEU A 85 4.79 -11.08 -4.00
CA LEU A 85 5.75 -10.28 -3.23
C LEU A 85 6.35 -9.10 -4.01
N PRO A 86 6.73 -9.22 -5.30
CA PRO A 86 7.27 -8.10 -6.08
C PRO A 86 6.27 -6.95 -6.22
N GLU A 87 4.99 -7.26 -6.43
CA GLU A 87 3.92 -6.26 -6.53
C GLU A 87 3.72 -5.53 -5.19
N ILE A 88 3.70 -6.27 -4.09
CA ILE A 88 3.58 -5.68 -2.74
C ILE A 88 4.78 -4.79 -2.45
N GLN A 89 6.01 -5.21 -2.81
CA GLN A 89 7.23 -4.40 -2.64
C GLN A 89 7.16 -3.10 -3.45
N ARG A 90 6.64 -3.18 -4.69
CA ARG A 90 6.38 -2.01 -5.52
C ARG A 90 5.41 -1.03 -4.83
N HIS A 91 4.29 -1.54 -4.30
CA HIS A 91 3.32 -0.71 -3.57
C HIS A 91 3.93 -0.07 -2.31
N ILE A 92 4.77 -0.81 -1.56
CA ILE A 92 5.48 -0.28 -0.38
C ILE A 92 6.38 0.89 -0.78
N ASN A 93 7.16 0.72 -1.85
CA ASN A 93 8.07 1.75 -2.36
C ASN A 93 7.29 2.98 -2.85
N CYS A 94 6.23 2.78 -3.64
CA CYS A 94 5.38 3.86 -4.15
C CYS A 94 4.59 4.58 -3.05
N ALA A 95 4.17 3.86 -2.00
CA ALA A 95 3.46 4.44 -0.86
C ALA A 95 4.35 5.33 0.02
N GLY A 96 5.66 5.36 -0.21
CA GLY A 96 6.63 6.13 0.57
C GLY A 96 6.85 5.56 1.97
N LEU A 97 6.61 4.27 2.17
CA LEU A 97 6.96 3.60 3.41
C LEU A 97 8.49 3.50 3.56
N PRO A 98 9.01 3.40 4.80
CA PRO A 98 10.44 3.25 5.03
C PRO A 98 11.02 2.09 4.21
N ARG A 99 12.21 2.28 3.64
CA ARG A 99 12.91 1.28 2.80
C ARG A 99 13.23 -0.03 3.53
N PHE A 100 13.09 -0.03 4.83
CA PHE A 100 13.39 -1.17 5.69
C PHE A 100 12.32 -2.26 5.64
N TRP A 101 11.11 -1.98 5.09
CA TRP A 101 10.04 -2.95 4.95
C TRP A 101 10.28 -3.87 3.76
N LEU A 102 10.39 -5.17 4.03
CA LEU A 102 10.29 -6.22 3.02
C LEU A 102 8.81 -6.59 2.79
N ALA A 103 8.49 -6.99 1.57
CA ALA A 103 7.12 -7.36 1.21
C ALA A 103 6.57 -8.49 2.08
N GLU A 104 7.39 -9.52 2.35
CA GLU A 104 7.02 -10.64 3.21
C GLU A 104 6.75 -10.23 4.66
N GLU A 105 7.55 -9.32 5.22
CA GLU A 105 7.38 -8.83 6.60
C GLU A 105 6.15 -7.92 6.72
N TYR A 106 5.90 -7.10 5.69
CA TYR A 106 4.72 -6.25 5.66
C TYR A 106 3.44 -7.08 5.53
N LEU A 107 3.42 -8.10 4.65
CA LEU A 107 2.31 -9.03 4.53
C LEU A 107 2.07 -9.78 5.84
N ALA A 108 3.12 -10.30 6.47
CA ALA A 108 3.06 -10.95 7.78
C ALA A 108 2.47 -10.03 8.86
N LYS A 109 2.81 -8.75 8.84
CA LYS A 109 2.18 -7.74 9.73
C LYS A 109 0.68 -7.64 9.50
N LEU A 110 0.20 -7.62 8.23
CA LEU A 110 -1.22 -7.55 7.93
C LEU A 110 -1.96 -8.81 8.38
N GLU A 111 -1.38 -9.99 8.15
CA GLU A 111 -1.92 -11.27 8.60
C GLU A 111 -2.00 -11.34 10.12
N LEU A 112 -0.99 -10.85 10.82
CA LEU A 112 -0.95 -10.82 12.27
C LEU A 112 -2.02 -9.87 12.84
N ILE A 113 -2.28 -8.74 12.19
CA ILE A 113 -3.40 -7.86 12.56
C ILE A 113 -4.75 -8.60 12.39
N ALA A 114 -4.94 -9.32 11.29
CA ALA A 114 -6.14 -10.11 11.08
C ALA A 114 -6.28 -11.26 12.11
N LEU A 115 -5.17 -11.92 12.45
CA LEU A 115 -5.13 -12.96 13.47
C LEU A 115 -5.46 -12.42 14.88
N LEU A 116 -5.01 -11.20 15.20
CA LEU A 116 -5.34 -10.54 16.46
C LEU A 116 -6.83 -10.17 16.54
N LEU A 117 -7.44 -9.82 15.41
CA LEU A 117 -8.89 -9.51 15.33
C LEU A 117 -9.76 -10.76 15.22
N PHE A 118 -9.17 -11.90 14.87
CA PHE A 118 -9.91 -13.16 14.66
C PHE A 118 -10.78 -13.59 15.85
N PRO A 119 -10.33 -13.56 17.14
CA PRO A 119 -11.18 -13.92 18.27
C PRO A 119 -12.43 -13.03 18.40
N VAL A 120 -12.33 -11.76 18.01
CA VAL A 120 -13.48 -10.83 18.01
C VAL A 120 -14.46 -11.24 16.92
N TYR A 121 -13.99 -11.54 15.71
CA TYR A 121 -14.82 -12.02 14.61
C TYR A 121 -15.49 -13.35 14.97
N LEU A 122 -14.75 -14.26 15.60
CA LEU A 122 -15.26 -15.55 16.04
C LEU A 122 -16.37 -15.40 17.08
N TYR A 123 -16.16 -14.55 18.09
CA TYR A 123 -17.16 -14.29 19.12
C TYR A 123 -18.46 -13.71 18.51
N VAL A 124 -18.34 -12.69 17.67
CA VAL A 124 -19.50 -12.03 17.04
C VAL A 124 -20.22 -13.01 16.11
N ALA A 125 -19.50 -13.77 15.29
CA ALA A 125 -20.07 -14.69 14.32
C ALA A 125 -20.78 -15.88 14.99
N ILE A 126 -20.22 -16.44 16.07
CA ILE A 126 -20.85 -17.52 16.84
C ILE A 126 -22.14 -17.01 17.52
N ARG A 127 -22.12 -15.79 18.06
CA ARG A 127 -23.31 -15.20 18.69
C ARG A 127 -24.44 -14.92 17.69
N ALA A 128 -24.09 -14.60 16.44
CA ALA A 128 -25.07 -14.26 15.39
C ALA A 128 -25.67 -15.50 14.70
N ILE A 129 -24.87 -16.56 14.44
CA ILE A 129 -25.24 -17.65 13.51
C ILE A 129 -25.01 -19.04 14.14
N GLY A 130 -24.46 -19.11 15.36
CA GLY A 130 -24.13 -20.38 16.02
C GLY A 130 -22.88 -21.05 15.44
N SER A 131 -22.90 -22.40 15.31
CA SER A 131 -21.70 -23.19 14.90
C SER A 131 -21.19 -22.85 13.49
N GLY A 132 -22.04 -22.35 12.58
CA GLY A 132 -21.64 -21.88 11.25
C GLY A 132 -20.79 -20.58 11.27
N GLY A 133 -20.73 -19.90 12.42
CA GLY A 133 -19.99 -18.65 12.59
C GLY A 133 -18.48 -18.78 12.37
N ILE A 134 -17.90 -19.99 12.51
CA ILE A 134 -16.46 -20.21 12.28
C ILE A 134 -16.05 -19.87 10.84
N LEU A 135 -16.82 -20.35 9.84
CA LEU A 135 -16.56 -20.05 8.43
C LEU A 135 -16.60 -18.54 8.15
N ILE A 136 -17.59 -17.88 8.74
CA ILE A 136 -17.74 -16.43 8.60
C ILE A 136 -16.58 -15.68 9.24
N ALA A 137 -16.12 -16.09 10.41
CA ALA A 137 -14.95 -15.48 11.06
C ALA A 137 -13.68 -15.60 10.19
N VAL A 138 -13.47 -16.77 9.56
CA VAL A 138 -12.34 -16.98 8.62
C VAL A 138 -12.46 -16.06 7.39
N ILE A 139 -13.66 -15.95 6.82
CA ILE A 139 -13.92 -15.04 5.68
C ILE A 139 -13.63 -13.59 6.07
N PHE A 140 -14.08 -13.12 7.24
CA PHE A 140 -13.81 -11.76 7.71
C PHE A 140 -12.32 -11.52 8.00
N ALA A 141 -11.59 -12.50 8.51
CA ALA A 141 -10.14 -12.39 8.68
C ALA A 141 -9.43 -12.26 7.33
N GLY A 142 -9.77 -13.08 6.34
CA GLY A 142 -9.26 -12.97 4.97
C GLY A 142 -9.61 -11.63 4.31
N LEU A 143 -10.86 -11.18 4.47
CA LEU A 143 -11.32 -9.89 3.98
C LEU A 143 -10.52 -8.73 4.62
N THR A 144 -10.17 -8.84 5.90
CA THR A 144 -9.35 -7.80 6.58
C THR A 144 -7.98 -7.69 5.94
N VAL A 145 -7.28 -8.80 5.68
CA VAL A 145 -5.97 -8.80 4.99
C VAL A 145 -6.13 -8.19 3.59
N PHE A 146 -7.15 -8.59 2.85
CA PHE A 146 -7.43 -8.07 1.51
C PHE A 146 -7.68 -6.55 1.52
N LEU A 147 -8.52 -6.05 2.42
CA LEU A 147 -8.80 -4.62 2.55
C LEU A 147 -7.57 -3.82 2.96
N LEU A 148 -6.71 -4.35 3.83
CA LEU A 148 -5.47 -3.70 4.21
C LEU A 148 -4.47 -3.64 3.05
N ARG A 149 -4.42 -4.68 2.19
CA ARG A 149 -3.63 -4.66 0.94
C ARG A 149 -4.18 -3.61 -0.05
N LEU A 150 -5.50 -3.53 -0.22
CA LEU A 150 -6.13 -2.50 -1.05
C LEU A 150 -5.81 -1.09 -0.55
N ARG A 151 -5.82 -0.87 0.77
CA ARG A 151 -5.41 0.42 1.36
C ARG A 151 -3.96 0.77 1.07
N LEU A 152 -3.06 -0.21 1.05
CA LEU A 152 -1.67 0.02 0.67
C LEU A 152 -1.57 0.45 -0.80
N ALA A 153 -2.23 -0.29 -1.70
CA ALA A 153 -2.27 0.02 -3.14
C ALA A 153 -2.86 1.41 -3.40
N ASP A 154 -3.96 1.74 -2.73
CA ASP A 154 -4.62 3.05 -2.83
C ASP A 154 -3.74 4.19 -2.29
N ARG A 155 -3.02 3.96 -1.18
CA ARG A 155 -2.04 4.92 -0.66
C ARG A 155 -0.88 5.14 -1.66
N ALA A 156 -0.38 4.07 -2.27
CA ALA A 156 0.65 4.13 -3.31
C ALA A 156 0.16 4.92 -4.53
N ALA A 157 -1.05 4.62 -5.02
CA ALA A 157 -1.67 5.31 -6.15
C ALA A 157 -1.88 6.81 -5.88
N ARG A 158 -2.41 7.16 -4.70
CA ARG A 158 -2.60 8.57 -4.30
C ARG A 158 -1.28 9.34 -4.23
N ARG A 159 -0.23 8.74 -3.65
CA ARG A 159 1.09 9.37 -3.57
C ARG A 159 1.71 9.56 -4.95
N LEU A 160 1.61 8.56 -5.80
CA LEU A 160 2.10 8.61 -7.17
C LEU A 160 1.35 9.66 -7.99
N HIS A 161 0.02 9.73 -7.87
CA HIS A 161 -0.79 10.77 -8.51
C HIS A 161 -0.40 12.18 -8.04
N ALA A 162 -0.13 12.37 -6.76
CA ALA A 162 0.36 13.64 -6.22
C ALA A 162 1.71 14.03 -6.87
N ILE A 163 2.66 13.09 -6.99
CA ILE A 163 3.95 13.32 -7.67
C ILE A 163 3.71 13.74 -9.12
N LYS A 164 2.95 12.96 -9.89
CA LYS A 164 2.65 13.25 -11.30
C LYS A 164 1.99 14.63 -11.51
N ARG A 165 1.13 14.99 -10.59
CA ARG A 165 0.43 16.29 -10.65
C ARG A 165 1.38 17.48 -10.52
N ARG A 166 2.45 17.36 -9.75
CA ARG A 166 3.42 18.45 -9.53
C ARG A 166 4.66 18.35 -10.40
N LEU A 167 4.88 17.21 -11.05
CA LEU A 167 6.07 16.97 -11.86
C LEU A 167 6.30 18.00 -12.97
N PRO A 168 5.29 18.42 -13.78
CA PRO A 168 5.51 19.42 -14.80
C PRO A 168 6.04 20.75 -14.24
N PHE A 169 5.45 21.20 -13.14
CA PHE A 169 5.86 22.47 -12.50
C PHE A 169 7.27 22.41 -11.93
N LEU A 170 7.69 21.26 -11.39
CA LEU A 170 9.07 21.08 -10.96
C LEU A 170 10.02 21.10 -12.15
N LEU A 171 9.69 20.41 -13.25
CA LEU A 171 10.52 20.42 -14.47
C LEU A 171 10.64 21.84 -15.06
N ASP A 172 9.55 22.61 -15.07
CA ASP A 172 9.57 24.02 -15.48
C ASP A 172 10.51 24.86 -14.61
N LEU A 173 10.41 24.70 -13.28
CA LEU A 173 11.27 25.41 -12.33
C LEU A 173 12.75 25.06 -12.56
N LEU A 174 13.07 23.76 -12.74
CA LEU A 174 14.43 23.32 -13.04
C LEU A 174 14.92 23.93 -14.36
N THR A 175 14.07 23.95 -15.39
CA THR A 175 14.37 24.57 -16.70
C THR A 175 14.74 26.03 -16.52
N LEU A 176 13.88 26.82 -15.87
CA LEU A 176 14.09 28.27 -15.67
C LEU A 176 15.35 28.55 -14.88
N LEU A 177 15.62 27.80 -13.81
CA LEU A 177 16.84 27.98 -13.02
C LEU A 177 18.10 27.64 -13.80
N MET A 178 18.07 26.59 -14.62
CA MET A 178 19.22 26.20 -15.46
C MET A 178 19.43 27.18 -16.62
N GLU A 179 18.39 27.70 -17.23
CA GLU A 179 18.45 28.76 -18.25
C GLU A 179 18.98 30.09 -17.67
N ALA A 180 18.69 30.35 -16.39
CA ALA A 180 19.27 31.48 -15.66
C ALA A 180 20.75 31.25 -15.24
N GLY A 181 21.34 30.12 -15.64
CA GLY A 181 22.77 29.82 -15.39
C GLY A 181 23.04 28.99 -14.12
N SER A 182 22.02 28.53 -13.42
CA SER A 182 22.22 27.63 -12.27
C SER A 182 22.71 26.26 -12.72
N THR A 183 23.62 25.65 -11.94
CA THR A 183 23.98 24.24 -12.17
C THR A 183 22.81 23.33 -11.86
N PHE A 184 22.74 22.13 -12.49
CA PHE A 184 21.70 21.14 -12.25
C PHE A 184 21.50 20.85 -10.76
N LEU A 185 22.58 20.67 -9.99
CA LEU A 185 22.51 20.36 -8.56
C LEU A 185 21.92 21.51 -7.74
N ASN A 186 22.25 22.75 -8.08
CA ASN A 186 21.70 23.93 -7.42
C ASN A 186 20.22 24.12 -7.77
N ALA A 187 19.87 23.97 -9.04
CA ALA A 187 18.47 24.01 -9.49
C ALA A 187 17.64 22.93 -8.79
N LEU A 188 18.16 21.70 -8.73
CA LEU A 188 17.49 20.59 -8.05
C LEU A 188 17.34 20.84 -6.55
N ALA A 189 18.36 21.40 -5.88
CA ALA A 189 18.30 21.75 -4.46
C ALA A 189 17.21 22.80 -4.18
N GLN A 190 17.11 23.83 -5.03
CA GLN A 190 16.07 24.85 -4.93
C GLN A 190 14.68 24.26 -5.20
N GLY A 191 14.54 23.39 -6.20
CA GLY A 191 13.28 22.70 -6.48
C GLY A 191 12.82 21.81 -5.33
N VAL A 192 13.72 21.09 -4.69
CA VAL A 192 13.42 20.26 -3.50
C VAL A 192 12.98 21.14 -2.33
N GLU A 193 13.60 22.29 -2.13
CA GLU A 193 13.23 23.21 -1.06
C GLU A 193 11.85 23.85 -1.29
N GLU A 194 11.55 24.28 -2.53
CA GLU A 194 10.28 24.88 -2.91
C GLU A 194 9.10 23.92 -2.67
N TYR A 195 9.30 22.63 -2.94
CA TYR A 195 8.27 21.60 -2.74
C TYR A 195 8.42 20.84 -1.41
N ARG A 196 9.09 21.43 -0.40
CA ARG A 196 9.28 20.81 0.93
C ARG A 196 7.95 20.29 1.51
N GLY A 197 7.95 19.06 2.01
CA GLY A 197 6.76 18.39 2.54
C GLY A 197 5.85 17.74 1.49
N HIS A 198 6.15 17.90 0.19
CA HIS A 198 5.43 17.22 -0.87
C HIS A 198 6.17 15.94 -1.32
N PRO A 199 5.47 14.84 -1.70
CA PRO A 199 6.11 13.59 -2.11
C PRO A 199 7.14 13.74 -3.25
N ILE A 200 6.97 14.73 -4.12
CA ILE A 200 7.92 15.01 -5.21
C ILE A 200 9.29 15.48 -4.66
N ALA A 201 9.28 16.31 -3.62
CA ALA A 201 10.51 16.78 -2.99
C ALA A 201 11.26 15.63 -2.30
N GLU A 202 10.55 14.65 -1.76
CA GLU A 202 11.18 13.46 -1.17
C GLU A 202 11.92 12.63 -2.23
N GLU A 203 11.30 12.40 -3.40
CA GLU A 203 11.92 11.59 -4.47
C GLU A 203 13.10 12.33 -5.14
N PHE A 204 12.93 13.60 -5.49
CA PHE A 204 14.01 14.40 -6.06
C PHE A 204 15.10 14.75 -5.03
N GLY A 205 14.74 14.88 -3.77
CA GLY A 205 15.70 15.02 -2.66
C GLY A 205 16.57 13.78 -2.50
N ARG A 206 16.04 12.58 -2.75
CA ARG A 206 16.83 11.34 -2.80
C ARG A 206 17.80 11.34 -3.98
N VAL A 207 17.33 11.76 -5.17
CA VAL A 207 18.23 11.92 -6.34
C VAL A 207 19.35 12.90 -6.01
N LEU A 208 19.03 14.05 -5.41
CA LEU A 208 20.02 15.03 -4.98
C LEU A 208 21.04 14.45 -3.98
N ALA A 209 20.55 13.68 -2.98
CA ALA A 209 21.41 13.03 -2.00
C ALA A 209 22.31 11.97 -2.65
N ASP A 210 21.76 11.14 -3.53
CA ASP A 210 22.51 10.10 -4.26
C ASP A 210 23.66 10.72 -5.09
N VAL A 211 23.38 11.82 -5.83
CA VAL A 211 24.40 12.52 -6.62
C VAL A 211 25.45 13.21 -5.73
N ARG A 212 25.03 13.80 -4.60
CA ARG A 212 25.97 14.38 -3.62
C ARG A 212 26.87 13.35 -2.96
N MET A 213 26.39 12.09 -2.83
CA MET A 213 27.19 10.95 -2.34
C MET A 213 28.13 10.36 -3.42
N GLY A 214 28.17 10.94 -4.61
CA GLY A 214 29.10 10.55 -5.68
C GLY A 214 28.52 9.57 -6.71
N LYS A 215 27.23 9.22 -6.65
CA LYS A 215 26.59 8.49 -7.73
C LYS A 215 26.44 9.35 -8.96
N THR A 216 26.50 8.73 -10.13
CA THR A 216 26.19 9.42 -11.37
C THR A 216 24.70 9.83 -11.40
N ARG A 217 24.39 10.88 -12.16
CA ARG A 217 22.97 11.28 -12.40
C ARG A 217 22.18 10.15 -13.00
N TYR A 218 22.78 9.40 -13.90
CA TYR A 218 22.20 8.21 -14.52
C TYR A 218 21.75 7.19 -13.45
N GLU A 219 22.64 6.81 -12.55
CA GLU A 219 22.34 5.86 -11.46
C GLU A 219 21.27 6.38 -10.52
N ALA A 220 21.31 7.67 -10.15
CA ALA A 220 20.35 8.29 -9.25
C ALA A 220 18.94 8.32 -9.84
N PHE A 221 18.79 8.71 -11.12
CA PHE A 221 17.51 8.69 -11.83
C PHE A 221 17.02 7.28 -12.14
N SER A 222 17.92 6.35 -12.48
CA SER A 222 17.55 4.94 -12.68
C SER A 222 17.01 4.34 -11.39
N ALA A 223 17.62 4.61 -10.24
CA ALA A 223 17.11 4.18 -8.95
C ALA A 223 15.74 4.80 -8.61
N MET A 224 15.47 6.04 -9.01
CA MET A 224 14.16 6.69 -8.87
C MET A 224 13.11 5.99 -9.76
N ARG A 225 13.46 5.68 -11.01
CA ARG A 225 12.58 4.95 -11.94
C ARG A 225 12.18 3.59 -11.40
N GLU A 226 13.11 2.82 -10.88
CA GLU A 226 12.86 1.49 -10.29
C GLU A 226 11.96 1.57 -9.04
N ARG A 227 12.16 2.60 -8.20
CA ARG A 227 11.34 2.79 -6.99
C ARG A 227 9.89 3.12 -7.30
N LEU A 228 9.66 4.05 -8.23
CA LEU A 228 8.31 4.52 -8.56
C LEU A 228 7.59 3.58 -9.51
N ALA A 229 8.34 2.85 -10.36
CA ALA A 229 7.86 1.80 -11.27
C ALA A 229 6.55 2.17 -11.99
N ASP A 230 6.42 3.43 -12.44
CA ASP A 230 5.28 3.97 -13.15
C ASP A 230 5.66 4.29 -14.58
N ASP A 231 4.80 3.92 -15.54
CA ASP A 231 5.11 4.02 -16.96
C ASP A 231 5.36 5.46 -17.42
N GLU A 232 4.59 6.41 -16.89
CA GLU A 232 4.72 7.81 -17.26
C GLU A 232 6.02 8.41 -16.72
N ILE A 233 6.35 8.15 -15.45
CA ILE A 233 7.61 8.59 -14.83
C ILE A 233 8.80 7.87 -15.46
N THR A 234 8.67 6.58 -15.78
CA THR A 234 9.70 5.80 -16.48
C THR A 234 10.01 6.39 -17.84
N SER A 235 9.00 6.78 -18.60
CA SER A 235 9.16 7.44 -19.91
C SER A 235 9.89 8.78 -19.78
N ILE A 236 9.52 9.60 -18.80
CA ILE A 236 10.14 10.91 -18.56
C ILE A 236 11.60 10.76 -18.16
N ILE A 237 11.87 9.91 -17.17
CA ILE A 237 13.24 9.64 -16.71
C ILE A 237 14.08 9.04 -17.86
N GLY A 238 13.50 8.11 -18.64
CA GLY A 238 14.16 7.55 -19.84
C GLY A 238 14.59 8.62 -20.83
N SER A 239 13.72 9.59 -21.12
CA SER A 239 14.05 10.72 -22.00
C SER A 239 15.15 11.62 -21.42
N ILE A 240 15.15 11.85 -20.10
CA ILE A 240 16.22 12.61 -19.41
C ILE A 240 17.56 11.88 -19.53
N LEU A 241 17.59 10.58 -19.25
CA LEU A 241 18.80 9.78 -19.31
C LEU A 241 19.34 9.66 -20.75
N GLN A 242 18.44 9.48 -21.73
CA GLN A 242 18.83 9.43 -23.14
C GLN A 242 19.41 10.76 -23.63
N GLY A 243 18.78 11.86 -23.25
CA GLY A 243 19.28 13.18 -23.62
C GLY A 243 20.63 13.51 -22.98
N GLU A 244 20.85 13.07 -21.75
CA GLU A 244 22.15 13.21 -21.07
C GLU A 244 23.26 12.42 -21.79
N THR A 245 22.98 11.19 -22.23
CA THR A 245 23.95 10.38 -22.98
C THR A 245 24.27 10.97 -24.36
N LEU A 246 23.30 11.66 -24.97
CA LEU A 246 23.48 12.35 -26.26
C LEU A 246 24.12 13.75 -26.14
N GLY A 247 24.42 14.20 -24.91
CA GLY A 247 25.00 15.52 -24.66
C GLY A 247 24.03 16.68 -24.85
N THR A 248 22.72 16.42 -24.92
CA THR A 248 21.70 17.47 -25.06
C THR A 248 21.60 18.27 -23.75
N PRO A 249 21.47 19.63 -23.81
CA PRO A 249 21.29 20.44 -22.62
C PRO A 249 20.07 19.97 -21.81
N LEU A 250 20.27 19.66 -20.53
CA LEU A 250 19.19 19.13 -19.66
C LEU A 250 17.98 20.10 -19.58
N ALA A 251 18.21 21.39 -19.63
CA ALA A 251 17.16 22.40 -19.62
C ALA A 251 16.16 22.21 -20.79
N SER A 252 16.66 21.95 -22.00
CA SER A 252 15.79 21.72 -23.18
C SER A 252 14.99 20.42 -23.05
N ILE A 253 15.58 19.38 -22.43
CA ILE A 253 14.89 18.10 -22.19
C ILE A 253 13.77 18.30 -21.17
N PHE A 254 14.05 18.97 -20.05
CA PHE A 254 13.03 19.24 -19.02
C PHE A 254 11.89 20.08 -19.57
N ARG A 255 12.17 21.10 -20.37
CA ARG A 255 11.16 21.91 -21.06
C ARG A 255 10.25 21.04 -21.94
N THR A 256 10.86 20.24 -22.81
CA THR A 256 10.09 19.33 -23.68
C THR A 256 9.23 18.36 -22.90
N GLN A 257 9.75 17.77 -21.79
CA GLN A 257 8.98 16.85 -20.96
C GLN A 257 7.85 17.56 -20.21
N ALA A 258 8.05 18.78 -19.74
CA ALA A 258 7.01 19.59 -19.12
C ALA A 258 5.85 19.86 -20.10
N ASP A 259 6.16 20.23 -21.34
CA ASP A 259 5.16 20.48 -22.39
C ASP A 259 4.40 19.21 -22.78
N VAL A 260 5.08 18.08 -22.92
CA VAL A 260 4.44 16.77 -23.15
C VAL A 260 3.46 16.42 -22.03
N LEU A 261 3.83 16.67 -20.77
CA LEU A 261 2.97 16.41 -19.62
C LEU A 261 1.73 17.32 -19.61
N ARG A 262 1.89 18.59 -20.01
CA ARG A 262 0.76 19.53 -20.15
C ARG A 262 -0.24 19.06 -21.23
N ILE A 263 0.28 18.66 -22.39
CA ILE A 263 -0.56 18.14 -23.50
C ILE A 263 -1.28 16.86 -23.06
N LYS A 264 -0.59 15.91 -22.46
CA LYS A 264 -1.21 14.68 -21.93
C LYS A 264 -2.31 14.98 -20.91
N ARG A 265 -2.14 16.03 -20.12
CA ARG A 265 -3.13 16.44 -19.12
C ARG A 265 -4.39 17.01 -19.78
N SER A 266 -4.25 17.86 -20.82
CA SER A 266 -5.36 18.36 -21.63
C SER A 266 -6.11 17.21 -22.29
N GLN A 267 -5.40 16.30 -22.93
CA GLN A 267 -5.99 15.12 -23.58
C GLN A 267 -6.76 14.23 -22.61
N ARG A 268 -6.23 14.03 -21.38
CA ARG A 268 -6.97 13.28 -20.34
C ARG A 268 -8.27 14.00 -19.93
N ALA A 269 -8.24 15.33 -19.80
CA ALA A 269 -9.44 16.10 -19.48
C ALA A 269 -10.49 15.98 -20.60
N GLU A 270 -10.08 16.03 -21.85
CA GLU A 270 -10.94 15.84 -23.01
C GLU A 270 -11.54 14.41 -23.06
N MET A 271 -10.72 13.39 -22.80
CA MET A 271 -11.21 12.00 -22.73
C MET A 271 -12.27 11.82 -21.63
N ILE A 272 -12.01 12.35 -20.42
CA ILE A 272 -12.98 12.28 -19.30
C ILE A 272 -14.26 13.02 -19.66
N ALA A 273 -14.17 14.17 -20.32
CA ALA A 273 -15.34 14.92 -20.78
C ALA A 273 -16.13 14.14 -21.83
N GLY A 274 -15.44 13.46 -22.77
CA GLY A 274 -16.06 12.59 -23.77
C GLY A 274 -16.75 11.36 -23.15
N GLU A 275 -16.09 10.70 -22.20
CA GLU A 275 -16.68 9.57 -21.45
C GLU A 275 -17.91 9.99 -20.65
N ALA A 276 -17.91 11.19 -20.06
CA ALA A 276 -19.06 11.71 -19.34
C ALA A 276 -20.29 11.86 -20.27
N GLY A 277 -20.09 12.30 -21.51
CA GLY A 277 -21.17 12.39 -22.52
C GLY A 277 -21.79 11.03 -22.85
N VAL A 278 -20.96 9.99 -23.00
CA VAL A 278 -21.43 8.62 -23.26
C VAL A 278 -22.14 8.04 -22.03
N ASN A 279 -21.61 8.27 -20.84
CA ASN A 279 -22.20 7.75 -19.59
C ASN A 279 -23.58 8.39 -19.30
N MET A 280 -23.87 9.59 -19.81
CA MET A 280 -25.20 10.21 -19.71
C MET A 280 -26.28 9.50 -20.54
N LEU A 281 -25.89 8.67 -21.53
CA LEU A 281 -26.85 7.89 -22.32
C LEU A 281 -27.51 6.79 -21.48
N LEU A 282 -26.78 6.21 -20.53
CA LEU A 282 -27.28 5.09 -19.72
C LEU A 282 -28.52 5.46 -18.87
N PRO A 283 -28.55 6.57 -18.11
CA PRO A 283 -29.75 7.03 -17.44
C PRO A 283 -30.90 7.34 -18.43
N GLY A 284 -30.60 7.91 -19.60
CA GLY A 284 -31.58 8.20 -20.64
C GLY A 284 -32.27 6.92 -21.16
N ILE A 285 -31.49 5.86 -21.42
CA ILE A 285 -32.02 4.55 -21.84
C ILE A 285 -32.87 3.93 -20.73
N LEU A 286 -32.45 4.02 -19.47
CA LEU A 286 -33.23 3.49 -18.34
C LEU A 286 -34.58 4.20 -18.18
N VAL A 287 -34.59 5.54 -18.31
CA VAL A 287 -35.85 6.32 -18.25
C VAL A 287 -36.77 5.94 -19.42
N MET A 288 -36.22 5.81 -20.62
CA MET A 288 -37.00 5.37 -21.78
C MET A 288 -37.56 3.96 -21.59
N ALA A 289 -36.75 3.02 -21.10
CA ALA A 289 -37.21 1.66 -20.80
C ALA A 289 -38.31 1.63 -19.72
N ALA A 290 -38.17 2.45 -18.68
CA ALA A 290 -39.21 2.59 -17.65
C ALA A 290 -40.51 3.17 -18.23
N ALA A 291 -40.44 4.19 -19.08
CA ALA A 291 -41.62 4.75 -19.75
C ALA A 291 -42.30 3.72 -20.63
N VAL A 292 -41.56 2.93 -21.40
CA VAL A 292 -42.10 1.82 -22.22
C VAL A 292 -42.75 0.76 -21.34
N LEU A 293 -42.13 0.37 -20.22
CA LEU A 293 -42.72 -0.61 -19.28
C LEU A 293 -44.03 -0.11 -18.64
N ILE A 294 -44.09 1.17 -18.28
CA ILE A 294 -45.31 1.79 -17.74
C ILE A 294 -46.43 1.78 -18.78
N LEU A 295 -46.11 2.01 -20.04
CA LEU A 295 -47.08 2.07 -21.12
C LEU A 295 -47.60 0.65 -21.50
N ILE A 296 -46.67 -0.33 -21.58
CA ILE A 296 -46.98 -1.71 -21.96
C ILE A 296 -47.49 -2.53 -20.77
N GLY A 297 -47.10 -2.18 -19.55
CA GLY A 297 -47.44 -2.94 -18.32
C GLY A 297 -48.88 -3.26 -18.15
N PRO A 298 -49.83 -2.31 -18.31
CA PRO A 298 -51.27 -2.61 -18.18
C PRO A 298 -51.79 -3.64 -19.22
N PHE A 299 -51.26 -3.56 -20.46
CA PHE A 299 -51.62 -4.50 -21.53
C PHE A 299 -51.05 -5.90 -21.23
N LEU A 300 -49.81 -5.98 -20.73
CA LEU A 300 -49.18 -7.26 -20.36
C LEU A 300 -49.89 -7.91 -19.17
N MET A 301 -50.28 -7.13 -18.18
CA MET A 301 -51.04 -7.62 -17.02
C MET A 301 -52.43 -8.07 -17.42
N ASN A 302 -53.11 -7.36 -18.30
CA ASN A 302 -54.41 -7.75 -18.82
C ASN A 302 -54.32 -9.06 -19.61
N TYR A 303 -53.31 -9.24 -20.44
CA TYR A 303 -53.03 -10.46 -21.18
C TYR A 303 -52.75 -11.66 -20.26
N LEU A 304 -51.92 -11.49 -19.21
CA LEU A 304 -51.53 -12.57 -18.30
C LEU A 304 -52.64 -12.98 -17.34
N TYR A 305 -53.47 -12.02 -16.86
CA TYR A 305 -54.48 -12.31 -15.84
C TYR A 305 -55.87 -12.59 -16.39
N PHE A 306 -56.24 -11.97 -17.49
CA PHE A 306 -57.60 -12.07 -18.03
C PHE A 306 -57.73 -12.91 -19.32
N GLY A 307 -56.58 -13.37 -19.89
CA GLY A 307 -56.57 -14.06 -21.18
C GLY A 307 -57.27 -13.20 -22.25
N ILE A 308 -56.73 -13.09 -23.45
CA ILE A 308 -57.45 -12.41 -24.54
C ILE A 308 -58.63 -13.29 -24.91
N SER A 309 -59.81 -12.99 -24.37
CA SER A 309 -61.05 -13.34 -25.05
C SER A 309 -61.26 -12.32 -26.16
N LEU A 310 -60.74 -12.59 -27.34
CA LEU A 310 -61.15 -12.00 -28.58
C LEU A 310 -62.53 -12.55 -28.98
#